data_af935ec0a30f9cd21fab19cfa94c687d
#
_entry.id   af935ec0a30f9cd21fab19cfa94c687d
#
_cell.length_a   1.000
_cell.length_b   1.000
_cell.length_c   1.000
_cell.angle_alpha   90.00
_cell.angle_beta   90.00
_cell.angle_gamma   90.00
#
_symmetry.space_group_name_H-M   'P 1'
#
loop_
_entity.id
_entity.type
_entity.pdbx_description
1 polymer ?
#
loop_
_entity_poly.entity_id
_entity_poly.type
_entity_poly.pdbx_seq_one_letter_code
_entity_poly.pdbx_strand_id
1 'polypeptide(L)'
;CSGNTGAALARRNVGESVKQINTAFPHWFNNNYKKFNDKVDSLPVDQHMLIALIAPRPVYTTSATEDLWADPVGSYISISNAQQVYTLYGKKSGLTPEPPVPDTAIIHSILGYHNRTGIHDLTPYDWGKFILFAKYQYGLGRE
;
A
#
# COMPACT_ATOMS: atom_id res chain seq x y z
N CYS A 1 -0.63 -0.73 9.11
CA CYS A 1 -0.45 -1.92 8.26
C CYS A 1 -1.76 -2.23 7.56
N SER A 2 -1.68 -2.61 6.31
CA SER A 2 -2.86 -2.91 5.48
C SER A 2 -2.70 -4.33 4.94
N GLY A 3 -3.74 -5.15 5.11
CA GLY A 3 -3.81 -6.49 4.52
C GLY A 3 -3.96 -6.46 3.00
N ASN A 4 -4.10 -7.63 2.38
CA ASN A 4 -4.23 -7.80 0.92
C ASN A 4 -5.30 -6.89 0.28
N THR A 5 -6.35 -6.59 1.00
CA THR A 5 -7.43 -5.71 0.51
C THR A 5 -7.18 -4.22 0.76
N GLY A 6 -6.12 -3.88 1.46
CA GLY A 6 -5.70 -2.51 1.73
C GLY A 6 -4.72 -1.98 0.67
N ALA A 7 -3.52 -2.51 0.64
CA ALA A 7 -2.46 -2.05 -0.25
C ALA A 7 -1.77 -3.18 -1.02
N ALA A 8 -1.66 -4.40 -0.48
CA ALA A 8 -1.00 -5.51 -1.14
C ALA A 8 -1.83 -6.05 -2.32
N LEU A 9 -1.14 -6.53 -3.36
CA LEU A 9 -1.78 -7.13 -4.52
C LEU A 9 -2.51 -8.42 -4.16
N ALA A 10 -3.82 -8.46 -4.36
CA ALA A 10 -4.65 -9.63 -4.08
C ALA A 10 -4.28 -10.85 -4.94
N ARG A 11 -3.88 -10.62 -6.21
CA ARG A 11 -3.48 -11.69 -7.15
C ARG A 11 -2.19 -12.40 -6.78
N ARG A 12 -1.37 -11.85 -5.88
CA ARG A 12 -0.21 -12.56 -5.36
C ARG A 12 -0.61 -13.79 -4.54
N ASN A 13 -1.83 -13.79 -4.00
CA ASN A 13 -2.36 -14.84 -3.14
C ASN A 13 -1.42 -15.19 -1.97
N VAL A 14 -0.82 -14.17 -1.40
CA VAL A 14 0.10 -14.23 -0.25
C VAL A 14 -0.57 -13.53 0.93
N GLY A 15 -0.47 -14.11 2.13
CA GLY A 15 -1.14 -13.59 3.32
C GLY A 15 -2.66 -13.77 3.26
N GLU A 16 -3.41 -12.73 3.62
CA GLU A 16 -4.88 -12.80 3.66
C GLU A 16 -5.49 -12.83 2.25
N SER A 17 -6.17 -13.91 1.95
CA SER A 17 -6.86 -14.06 0.66
C SER A 17 -8.20 -13.31 0.62
N VAL A 18 -8.70 -13.06 -0.61
CA VAL A 18 -10.04 -12.49 -0.84
C VAL A 18 -11.13 -13.28 -0.12
N LYS A 19 -11.04 -14.61 -0.11
CA LYS A 19 -11.99 -15.48 0.59
C LYS A 19 -11.93 -15.29 2.11
N GLN A 20 -10.73 -15.22 2.66
CA GLN A 20 -10.54 -15.09 4.11
C GLN A 20 -11.10 -13.76 4.63
N ILE A 21 -10.80 -12.65 3.97
CA ILE A 21 -11.31 -11.35 4.41
C ILE A 21 -12.81 -11.24 4.23
N ASN A 22 -13.39 -11.78 3.16
CA ASN A 22 -14.83 -11.80 2.96
C ASN A 22 -15.56 -12.70 3.96
N THR A 23 -14.87 -13.72 4.50
CA THR A 23 -15.43 -14.61 5.54
C THR A 23 -15.34 -13.95 6.92
N ALA A 24 -14.19 -13.36 7.24
CA ALA A 24 -13.97 -12.72 8.54
C ALA A 24 -14.77 -11.41 8.68
N PHE A 25 -14.88 -10.64 7.59
CA PHE A 25 -15.51 -9.31 7.57
C PHE A 25 -16.53 -9.19 6.44
N PRO A 26 -17.63 -9.97 6.45
CA PRO A 26 -18.56 -10.06 5.32
C PRO A 26 -19.31 -8.77 4.99
N HIS A 27 -19.28 -7.79 5.90
CA HIS A 27 -19.91 -6.47 5.77
C HIS A 27 -18.98 -5.41 5.17
N TRP A 28 -17.67 -5.68 5.00
CA TRP A 28 -16.73 -4.71 4.45
C TRP A 28 -16.83 -4.56 2.93
N PHE A 29 -17.27 -5.61 2.24
CA PHE A 29 -17.27 -5.65 0.79
C PHE A 29 -18.66 -5.95 0.22
N ASN A 30 -18.89 -5.48 -0.99
CA ASN A 30 -20.13 -5.77 -1.70
C ASN A 30 -20.16 -7.24 -2.19
N ASN A 31 -21.34 -7.71 -2.59
CA ASN A 31 -21.54 -9.08 -3.05
C ASN A 31 -20.79 -9.40 -4.35
N ASN A 32 -20.42 -8.40 -5.16
CA ASN A 32 -19.63 -8.65 -6.36
C ASN A 32 -18.21 -9.07 -6.03
N TYR A 33 -17.59 -8.47 -5.00
CA TYR A 33 -16.26 -8.87 -4.57
C TYR A 33 -16.23 -10.32 -4.05
N LYS A 34 -17.27 -10.74 -3.36
CA LYS A 34 -17.41 -12.12 -2.84
C LYS A 34 -17.42 -13.19 -3.93
N LYS A 35 -17.78 -12.84 -5.17
CA LYS A 35 -17.76 -13.77 -6.32
C LYS A 35 -16.34 -14.21 -6.70
N PHE A 36 -15.32 -13.50 -6.20
CA PHE A 36 -13.91 -13.75 -6.48
C PHE A 36 -13.17 -14.51 -5.37
N ASN A 37 -13.88 -14.97 -4.34
CA ASN A 37 -13.28 -15.71 -3.21
C ASN A 37 -12.33 -16.84 -3.63
N ASP A 38 -12.70 -17.60 -4.65
CA ASP A 38 -11.93 -18.73 -5.18
C ASP A 38 -11.46 -18.49 -6.63
N LYS A 39 -11.50 -17.23 -7.10
CA LYS A 39 -11.22 -16.84 -8.48
C LYS A 39 -10.46 -15.51 -8.54
N VAL A 40 -9.49 -15.32 -7.66
CA VAL A 40 -8.76 -14.06 -7.53
C VAL A 40 -8.13 -13.60 -8.85
N ASP A 41 -7.67 -14.52 -9.68
CA ASP A 41 -7.11 -14.23 -11.01
C ASP A 41 -8.12 -13.61 -11.98
N SER A 42 -9.41 -13.83 -11.74
CA SER A 42 -10.51 -13.26 -12.54
C SER A 42 -10.96 -11.87 -12.06
N LEU A 43 -10.38 -11.32 -10.99
CA LEU A 43 -10.67 -9.95 -10.59
C LEU A 43 -10.34 -8.99 -11.74
N PRO A 44 -11.25 -8.06 -12.09
CA PRO A 44 -10.97 -7.08 -13.13
C PRO A 44 -10.01 -5.97 -12.68
N VAL A 45 -9.75 -5.87 -11.38
CA VAL A 45 -8.90 -4.85 -10.72
C VAL A 45 -7.97 -5.50 -9.72
N ASP A 46 -6.93 -4.77 -9.32
CA ASP A 46 -6.08 -5.12 -8.17
C ASP A 46 -5.63 -3.85 -7.44
N GLN A 47 -5.05 -3.97 -6.26
CA GLN A 47 -4.84 -2.87 -5.31
C GLN A 47 -3.99 -1.71 -5.87
N HIS A 48 -3.01 -1.98 -6.73
CA HIS A 48 -2.26 -0.93 -7.41
C HIS A 48 -3.16 0.02 -8.22
N MET A 49 -4.28 -0.47 -8.76
CA MET A 49 -5.24 0.35 -9.51
C MET A 49 -6.00 1.28 -8.57
N LEU A 50 -6.35 0.84 -7.35
CA LEU A 50 -6.98 1.69 -6.35
C LEU A 50 -6.05 2.82 -5.91
N ILE A 51 -4.76 2.51 -5.69
CA ILE A 51 -3.74 3.52 -5.40
C ILE A 51 -3.62 4.50 -6.58
N ALA A 52 -3.61 4.00 -7.81
CA ALA A 52 -3.52 4.82 -9.01
C ALA A 52 -4.70 5.79 -9.19
N LEU A 53 -5.90 5.45 -8.71
CA LEU A 53 -7.07 6.36 -8.74
C LEU A 53 -6.89 7.62 -7.88
N ILE A 54 -5.94 7.63 -6.96
CA ILE A 54 -5.64 8.79 -6.12
C ILE A 54 -4.81 9.83 -6.87
N ALA A 55 -4.10 9.42 -7.93
CA ALA A 55 -3.24 10.30 -8.72
C ALA A 55 -3.99 11.57 -9.20
N PRO A 56 -3.34 12.74 -9.25
CA PRO A 56 -1.94 13.02 -8.93
C PRO A 56 -1.66 13.36 -7.46
N ARG A 57 -2.61 13.10 -6.53
CA ARG A 57 -2.49 13.42 -5.11
C ARG A 57 -1.46 12.50 -4.43
N PRO A 58 -0.76 12.98 -3.39
CA PRO A 58 0.20 12.17 -2.65
C PRO A 58 -0.45 10.95 -1.99
N VAL A 59 0.27 9.83 -1.98
CA VAL A 59 -0.11 8.61 -1.27
C VAL A 59 1.06 8.09 -0.45
N TYR A 60 0.76 7.63 0.75
CA TYR A 60 1.70 6.95 1.62
C TYR A 60 1.14 5.61 2.05
N THR A 61 1.91 4.55 1.85
CA THR A 61 1.58 3.21 2.35
C THR A 61 2.65 2.71 3.31
N THR A 62 2.29 1.80 4.20
CA THR A 62 3.20 1.26 5.19
C THR A 62 2.96 -0.23 5.41
N SER A 63 4.02 -0.94 5.79
CA SER A 63 4.00 -2.34 6.16
C SER A 63 4.85 -2.58 7.41
N ALA A 64 4.80 -3.80 7.93
CA ALA A 64 5.66 -4.26 9.00
C ALA A 64 6.28 -5.61 8.62
N THR A 65 7.54 -5.84 9.00
CA THR A 65 8.33 -7.00 8.54
C THR A 65 7.77 -8.34 8.98
N GLU A 66 7.11 -8.38 10.14
CA GLU A 66 6.55 -9.60 10.74
C GLU A 66 5.06 -9.75 10.45
N ASP A 67 4.44 -8.77 9.77
CA ASP A 67 3.04 -8.80 9.36
C ASP A 67 2.88 -9.54 8.01
N LEU A 68 3.27 -10.79 7.99
CA LEU A 68 3.25 -11.61 6.76
C LEU A 68 1.84 -11.84 6.24
N TRP A 69 0.83 -11.72 7.12
CA TRP A 69 -0.58 -11.79 6.75
C TRP A 69 -1.00 -10.63 5.84
N ALA A 70 -0.36 -9.47 5.99
CA ALA A 70 -0.60 -8.29 5.18
C ALA A 70 0.27 -8.20 3.89
N ASP A 71 1.09 -9.18 3.61
CA ASP A 71 2.02 -9.21 2.46
C ASP A 71 2.81 -7.90 2.28
N PRO A 72 3.82 -7.62 3.09
CA PRO A 72 4.62 -6.40 2.98
C PRO A 72 5.26 -6.19 1.60
N VAL A 73 5.69 -7.29 0.97
CA VAL A 73 6.27 -7.25 -0.38
C VAL A 73 5.22 -6.87 -1.42
N GLY A 74 4.03 -7.47 -1.33
CA GLY A 74 2.91 -7.15 -2.22
C GLY A 74 2.43 -5.71 -2.06
N SER A 75 2.50 -5.17 -0.85
CA SER A 75 2.20 -3.76 -0.58
C SER A 75 3.17 -2.82 -1.30
N TYR A 76 4.47 -3.12 -1.27
CA TYR A 76 5.46 -2.34 -2.01
C TYR A 76 5.29 -2.44 -3.52
N ILE A 77 5.11 -3.66 -4.04
CA ILE A 77 4.88 -3.89 -5.47
C ILE A 77 3.64 -3.12 -5.95
N SER A 78 2.60 -3.07 -5.13
CA SER A 78 1.36 -2.36 -5.44
C SER A 78 1.60 -0.86 -5.63
N ILE A 79 2.20 -0.18 -4.65
CA ILE A 79 2.48 1.26 -4.78
C ILE A 79 3.49 1.54 -5.89
N SER A 80 4.45 0.65 -6.10
CA SER A 80 5.44 0.76 -7.18
C SER A 80 4.80 0.67 -8.56
N ASN A 81 3.82 -0.21 -8.77
CA ASN A 81 3.08 -0.31 -10.01
C ASN A 81 2.17 0.91 -10.26
N ALA A 82 1.62 1.52 -9.23
CA ALA A 82 0.80 2.73 -9.35
C ALA A 82 1.60 3.92 -9.91
N GLN A 83 2.92 3.96 -9.76
CA GLN A 83 3.77 5.08 -10.24
C GLN A 83 3.63 5.34 -11.74
N GLN A 84 3.28 4.32 -12.55
CA GLN A 84 3.08 4.48 -13.99
C GLN A 84 1.99 5.53 -14.29
N VAL A 85 0.89 5.51 -13.53
CA VAL A 85 -0.19 6.49 -13.67
C VAL A 85 0.26 7.87 -13.19
N TYR A 86 1.03 7.97 -12.12
CA TYR A 86 1.60 9.23 -11.65
C TYR A 86 2.52 9.87 -12.70
N THR A 87 3.26 9.04 -13.44
CA THR A 87 4.11 9.51 -14.54
C THR A 87 3.31 10.17 -15.66
N LEU A 88 2.09 9.68 -15.97
CA LEU A 88 1.19 10.32 -16.95
C LEU A 88 0.79 11.75 -16.55
N TYR A 89 0.76 12.04 -15.25
CA TYR A 89 0.52 13.38 -14.70
C TYR A 89 1.81 14.20 -14.53
N GLY A 90 2.94 13.75 -15.08
CA GLY A 90 4.24 14.42 -14.92
C GLY A 90 4.81 14.35 -13.50
N LYS A 91 4.30 13.46 -12.65
CA LYS A 91 4.79 13.26 -11.29
C LYS A 91 5.82 12.15 -11.24
N LYS A 92 7.03 12.48 -10.75
CA LYS A 92 8.09 11.48 -10.53
C LYS A 92 7.95 10.93 -9.11
N SER A 93 7.95 9.61 -8.97
CA SER A 93 8.10 8.97 -7.66
C SER A 93 9.58 8.72 -7.37
N GLY A 94 9.92 8.67 -6.09
CA GLY A 94 11.24 8.26 -5.62
C GLY A 94 11.33 6.76 -5.31
N LEU A 95 10.35 5.96 -5.76
CA LEU A 95 10.34 4.52 -5.54
C LEU A 95 11.39 3.83 -6.40
N THR A 96 12.12 2.91 -5.79
CA THR A 96 13.11 2.05 -6.43
C THR A 96 12.47 0.73 -6.89
N PRO A 97 13.11 -0.06 -7.78
CA PRO A 97 12.60 -1.39 -8.13
C PRO A 97 12.45 -2.31 -6.91
N GLU A 98 13.40 -2.24 -6.00
CA GLU A 98 13.39 -3.01 -4.75
C GLU A 98 12.85 -2.18 -3.58
N PRO A 99 12.16 -2.81 -2.61
CA PRO A 99 11.72 -2.12 -1.41
C PRO A 99 12.91 -1.57 -0.61
N PRO A 100 12.73 -0.45 0.11
CA PRO A 100 13.75 0.04 1.01
C PRO A 100 14.01 -1.00 2.12
N VAL A 101 15.23 -0.99 2.66
CA VAL A 101 15.54 -1.79 3.84
C VAL A 101 14.61 -1.43 5.00
N PRO A 102 14.28 -2.38 5.89
CA PRO A 102 13.42 -2.10 7.03
C PRO A 102 13.86 -0.86 7.81
N ASP A 103 12.88 -0.16 8.38
CA ASP A 103 13.04 1.09 9.14
C ASP A 103 13.57 2.28 8.33
N THR A 104 13.69 2.14 7.00
CA THR A 104 13.96 3.25 6.09
C THR A 104 12.68 3.69 5.41
N ALA A 105 12.46 5.01 5.36
CA ALA A 105 11.24 5.58 4.80
C ALA A 105 11.50 6.46 3.56
N ILE A 106 10.70 6.26 2.52
CA ILE A 106 10.64 7.13 1.35
C ILE A 106 9.57 8.18 1.62
N ILE A 107 9.98 9.39 2.00
CA ILE A 107 9.08 10.49 2.38
C ILE A 107 9.16 11.71 1.47
N HIS A 108 10.28 11.89 0.76
CA HIS A 108 10.52 13.05 -0.12
C HIS A 108 10.09 12.76 -1.56
N SER A 109 8.89 12.21 -1.72
CA SER A 109 8.33 11.76 -2.99
C SER A 109 6.81 11.92 -2.98
N ILE A 110 6.17 11.90 -4.17
CA ILE A 110 4.72 11.92 -4.29
C ILE A 110 4.09 10.59 -3.82
N LEU A 111 4.84 9.49 -3.96
CA LEU A 111 4.49 8.17 -3.44
C LEU A 111 5.47 7.84 -2.32
N GLY A 112 4.96 7.68 -1.10
CA GLY A 112 5.76 7.36 0.06
C GLY A 112 5.54 5.93 0.55
N TYR A 113 6.58 5.37 1.16
CA TYR A 113 6.54 4.02 1.70
C TYR A 113 7.52 3.83 2.85
N HIS A 114 7.17 3.00 3.80
CA HIS A 114 8.11 2.35 4.69
C HIS A 114 7.65 0.94 5.07
N ASN A 115 8.63 0.10 5.41
CA ASN A 115 8.41 -1.19 6.05
C ASN A 115 9.16 -1.16 7.38
N ARG A 116 8.43 -1.06 8.51
CA ARG A 116 9.08 -1.04 9.83
C ARG A 116 9.32 -2.44 10.35
N THR A 117 10.31 -2.59 11.20
CA THR A 117 10.51 -3.84 11.96
C THR A 117 9.36 -4.05 12.95
N GLY A 118 8.84 -5.28 13.04
CA GLY A 118 7.84 -5.72 14.01
C GLY A 118 6.55 -6.24 13.42
N ILE A 119 5.58 -6.50 14.29
CA ILE A 119 4.27 -7.12 14.01
C ILE A 119 3.25 -6.12 13.45
N HIS A 120 2.04 -6.62 13.13
CA HIS A 120 0.89 -5.80 12.75
C HIS A 120 0.50 -4.83 13.86
N ASP A 121 0.79 -3.54 13.66
CA ASP A 121 0.49 -2.47 14.62
C ASP A 121 0.60 -1.10 13.93
N LEU A 122 0.19 -0.05 14.63
CA LEU A 122 0.37 1.35 14.26
C LEU A 122 1.09 2.07 15.41
N THR A 123 2.38 2.29 15.24
CA THR A 123 3.28 2.76 16.27
C THR A 123 3.60 4.27 16.17
N PRO A 124 4.23 4.89 17.16
CA PRO A 124 4.75 6.25 17.06
C PRO A 124 5.73 6.44 15.89
N TYR A 125 6.47 5.40 15.50
CA TYR A 125 7.32 5.43 14.31
C TYR A 125 6.49 5.70 13.04
N ASP A 126 5.41 4.94 12.84
CA ASP A 126 4.53 5.11 11.67
C ASP A 126 3.95 6.52 11.62
N TRP A 127 3.42 7.01 12.74
CA TRP A 127 2.87 8.36 12.86
C TRP A 127 3.92 9.43 12.57
N GLY A 128 5.16 9.25 13.05
CA GLY A 128 6.27 10.15 12.76
C GLY A 128 6.54 10.25 11.24
N LYS A 129 6.52 9.12 10.52
CA LYS A 129 6.72 9.09 9.07
C LYS A 129 5.55 9.71 8.30
N PHE A 130 4.30 9.46 8.73
CA PHE A 130 3.11 10.10 8.14
C PHE A 130 3.16 11.62 8.27
N ILE A 131 3.53 12.13 9.44
CA ILE A 131 3.64 13.56 9.69
C ILE A 131 4.76 14.17 8.84
N LEU A 132 5.92 13.53 8.75
CA LEU A 132 7.03 13.99 7.92
C LEU A 132 6.66 14.01 6.43
N PHE A 133 6.00 12.97 5.94
CA PHE A 133 5.51 12.94 4.56
C PHE A 133 4.51 14.06 4.30
N ALA A 134 3.52 14.26 5.19
CA ALA A 134 2.54 15.34 5.05
C ALA A 134 3.22 16.71 5.06
N LYS A 135 4.15 16.98 5.98
CA LYS A 135 4.92 18.22 6.02
C LYS A 135 5.65 18.47 4.71
N TYR A 136 6.30 17.46 4.16
CA TYR A 136 6.97 17.57 2.86
C TYR A 136 6.00 17.95 1.74
N GLN A 137 4.83 17.28 1.65
CA GLN A 137 3.83 17.54 0.60
C GLN A 137 3.22 18.95 0.69
N TYR A 138 3.03 19.45 1.89
CA TYR A 138 2.48 20.81 2.13
C TYR A 138 3.56 21.90 2.19
N GLY A 139 4.83 21.57 1.99
CA GLY A 139 5.93 22.52 2.09
C GLY A 139 6.17 23.10 3.49
N LEU A 140 5.71 22.39 4.53
CA LEU A 140 5.86 22.80 5.91
C LEU A 140 7.24 22.36 6.43
N GLY A 141 8.01 23.28 7.01
CA GLY A 141 9.36 22.99 7.56
C GLY A 141 10.48 23.04 6.52
N ARG A 142 10.31 23.78 5.43
CA ARG A 142 11.40 24.26 4.57
C ARG A 142 11.84 25.62 5.14
N GLU A 143 12.67 25.57 6.17
CA GLU A 143 13.51 26.71 6.56
C GLU A 143 14.88 26.56 5.93
#